data_4a097b52488dba6257c9adc4ce33b87b
#
_entry.id   4a097b52488dba6257c9adc4ce33b87b
#
_cell.length_a   1.000
_cell.length_b   1.000
_cell.length_c   1.000
_cell.angle_alpha   90.00
_cell.angle_beta   90.00
_cell.angle_gamma   90.00
#
_symmetry.space_group_name_H-M   'P 1'
#
loop_
_entity.id
_entity.type
_entity.pdbx_description
1 polymer ?
#
loop_
_entity_poly.entity_id
_entity_poly.type
_entity_poly.pdbx_seq_one_letter_code
_entity_poly.pdbx_strand_id
1 'polypeptide(L)'
;MDLTAHQFFQAMDRRQTVTTSQPAPDDVTSLWDRVLASHDQLVYIPMSSGLSSSCAAAAALAEDYEGRVSVVNNHRISETQRSAILDALALAEAGCTGAEIRQELEQSALDSVIYIGVETLEYLRRGGRVTPAAAAIGSVLQIRPVLRIDGERLDAFAKVRGSAACQKRLLSALADSVAEYAAKWDDIDVAAASSCVDPAQNQLWHQTAQDAFPDYPVGYSPLAFSISSHVGPNARGLAVTRRLARTKAELEQRAAGK
;
A
#
# COMPACT_ATOMS: atom_id res chain seq x y z
N MET A 1 -18.62 -15.24 -3.97
CA MET A 1 -18.48 -16.16 -2.79
C MET A 1 -17.54 -15.47 -1.84
N ASP A 2 -18.06 -15.02 -0.71
CA ASP A 2 -17.25 -14.26 0.25
C ASP A 2 -16.57 -15.22 1.20
N LEU A 3 -15.24 -15.30 1.10
CA LEU A 3 -14.42 -16.08 2.02
C LEU A 3 -14.18 -15.30 3.30
N THR A 4 -14.30 -15.95 4.45
CA THR A 4 -13.77 -15.40 5.71
C THR A 4 -12.25 -15.46 5.71
N ALA A 5 -11.59 -14.60 6.52
CA ALA A 5 -10.13 -14.62 6.67
C ALA A 5 -9.64 -16.02 7.07
N HIS A 6 -10.35 -16.70 7.97
CA HIS A 6 -10.01 -18.06 8.41
C HIS A 6 -10.02 -19.06 7.23
N GLN A 7 -11.08 -19.06 6.40
CA GLN A 7 -11.19 -19.93 5.23
C GLN A 7 -10.09 -19.64 4.20
N PHE A 8 -9.79 -18.34 3.98
CA PHE A 8 -8.75 -17.93 3.06
C PHE A 8 -7.37 -18.45 3.50
N PHE A 9 -6.98 -18.22 4.74
CA PHE A 9 -5.68 -18.69 5.24
C PHE A 9 -5.61 -20.21 5.39
N GLN A 10 -6.71 -20.90 5.72
CA GLN A 10 -6.75 -22.36 5.67
C GLN A 10 -6.49 -22.92 4.26
N ALA A 11 -7.03 -22.28 3.23
CA ALA A 11 -6.76 -22.68 1.84
C ALA A 11 -5.26 -22.55 1.51
N MET A 12 -4.63 -21.45 1.96
CA MET A 12 -3.18 -21.25 1.78
C MET A 12 -2.35 -22.30 2.53
N ASP A 13 -2.68 -22.61 3.78
CA ASP A 13 -1.99 -23.62 4.60
C ASP A 13 -2.09 -25.02 4.00
N ARG A 14 -3.22 -25.36 3.39
CA ARG A 14 -3.42 -26.62 2.64
C ARG A 14 -2.70 -26.62 1.28
N ARG A 15 -1.88 -25.62 0.99
CA ARG A 15 -1.18 -25.43 -0.27
C ARG A 15 -2.08 -25.41 -1.51
N GLN A 16 -3.34 -25.01 -1.34
CA GLN A 16 -4.20 -24.75 -2.47
C GLN A 16 -3.64 -23.59 -3.29
N THR A 17 -3.76 -23.67 -4.60
CA THR A 17 -3.31 -22.60 -5.48
C THR A 17 -4.25 -21.41 -5.34
N VAL A 18 -3.78 -20.34 -4.72
CA VAL A 18 -4.46 -19.06 -4.65
C VAL A 18 -3.78 -18.13 -5.66
N THR A 19 -4.57 -17.56 -6.56
CA THR A 19 -4.11 -16.61 -7.57
C THR A 19 -4.91 -15.32 -7.46
N THR A 20 -4.36 -14.24 -7.99
CA THR A 20 -5.04 -12.95 -8.09
C THR A 20 -5.14 -12.53 -9.56
N SER A 21 -6.22 -11.85 -9.90
CA SER A 21 -6.39 -11.16 -11.17
C SER A 21 -6.71 -9.69 -10.92
N GLN A 22 -6.53 -8.85 -11.93
CA GLN A 22 -7.12 -7.52 -11.93
C GLN A 22 -8.66 -7.64 -11.99
N PRO A 23 -9.41 -6.61 -11.59
CA PRO A 23 -10.86 -6.56 -11.79
C PRO A 23 -11.21 -6.73 -13.26
N ALA A 24 -12.38 -7.32 -13.55
CA ALA A 24 -12.87 -7.39 -14.92
C ALA A 24 -13.15 -5.96 -15.45
N PRO A 25 -12.84 -5.66 -16.72
CA PRO A 25 -13.14 -4.35 -17.31
C PRO A 25 -14.56 -3.88 -17.09
N ASP A 26 -15.53 -4.76 -17.32
CA ASP A 26 -16.96 -4.45 -17.17
C ASP A 26 -17.34 -4.09 -15.72
N ASP A 27 -16.71 -4.71 -14.71
CA ASP A 27 -16.95 -4.36 -13.31
C ASP A 27 -16.42 -2.95 -13.00
N VAL A 28 -15.28 -2.60 -13.58
CA VAL A 28 -14.64 -1.28 -13.39
C VAL A 28 -15.51 -0.20 -14.05
N THR A 29 -15.86 -0.37 -15.32
CA THR A 29 -16.67 0.63 -16.07
C THR A 29 -18.08 0.75 -15.48
N SER A 30 -18.72 -0.34 -15.09
CA SER A 30 -20.04 -0.31 -14.43
C SER A 30 -19.99 0.45 -13.09
N LEU A 31 -18.88 0.38 -12.35
CA LEU A 31 -18.69 1.18 -11.14
C LEU A 31 -18.54 2.67 -11.48
N TRP A 32 -17.72 2.99 -12.49
CA TRP A 32 -17.50 4.36 -12.93
C TRP A 32 -18.78 5.01 -13.42
N ASP A 33 -19.58 4.32 -14.25
CA ASP A 33 -20.86 4.79 -14.76
C ASP A 33 -21.83 5.13 -13.64
N ARG A 34 -21.88 4.29 -12.59
CA ARG A 34 -22.73 4.56 -11.41
C ARG A 34 -22.30 5.82 -10.66
N VAL A 35 -21.00 6.02 -10.50
CA VAL A 35 -20.48 7.22 -9.82
C VAL A 35 -20.71 8.46 -10.67
N LEU A 36 -20.42 8.38 -11.96
CA LEU A 36 -20.57 9.49 -12.91
C LEU A 36 -22.02 9.86 -13.24
N ALA A 37 -23.00 9.03 -12.84
CA ALA A 37 -24.41 9.38 -12.91
C ALA A 37 -24.81 10.53 -11.97
N SER A 38 -24.01 10.77 -10.91
CA SER A 38 -24.27 11.82 -9.90
C SER A 38 -23.07 12.72 -9.62
N HIS A 39 -21.94 12.49 -10.26
CA HIS A 39 -20.71 13.27 -10.10
C HIS A 39 -20.14 13.66 -11.47
N ASP A 40 -19.56 14.84 -11.56
CA ASP A 40 -18.97 15.32 -12.81
C ASP A 40 -17.67 14.61 -13.16
N GLN A 41 -16.87 14.26 -12.15
CA GLN A 41 -15.55 13.65 -12.30
C GLN A 41 -15.35 12.50 -11.30
N LEU A 42 -14.44 11.59 -11.64
CA LEU A 42 -14.02 10.47 -10.82
C LEU A 42 -12.50 10.36 -10.80
N VAL A 43 -11.93 10.16 -9.63
CA VAL A 43 -10.51 9.83 -9.46
C VAL A 43 -10.40 8.35 -9.08
N TYR A 44 -9.71 7.57 -9.89
CA TYR A 44 -9.48 6.15 -9.69
C TYR A 44 -8.02 5.88 -9.31
N ILE A 45 -7.80 5.32 -8.13
CA ILE A 45 -6.46 5.11 -7.56
C ILE A 45 -6.21 3.60 -7.41
N PRO A 46 -5.75 2.92 -8.45
CA PRO A 46 -5.38 1.50 -8.37
C PRO A 46 -4.07 1.31 -7.60
N MET A 47 -3.77 0.06 -7.23
CA MET A 47 -2.45 -0.24 -6.65
C MET A 47 -1.31 -0.02 -7.66
N SER A 48 -0.09 0.12 -7.16
CA SER A 48 1.15 0.33 -7.91
C SER A 48 1.19 -0.45 -9.23
N SER A 49 1.54 0.24 -10.32
CA SER A 49 1.77 -0.35 -11.65
C SER A 49 2.90 -1.38 -11.66
N GLY A 50 3.87 -1.28 -10.74
CA GLY A 50 4.93 -2.27 -10.56
C GLY A 50 4.45 -3.60 -9.97
N LEU A 51 3.27 -3.62 -9.33
CA LEU A 51 2.70 -4.80 -8.67
C LEU A 51 1.50 -5.40 -9.42
N SER A 52 0.78 -4.59 -10.21
CA SER A 52 -0.42 -5.01 -10.94
C SER A 52 -0.58 -4.24 -12.25
N SER A 53 -1.10 -4.90 -13.27
CA SER A 53 -1.52 -4.25 -14.52
C SER A 53 -2.84 -3.47 -14.42
N SER A 54 -3.48 -3.45 -13.25
CA SER A 54 -4.77 -2.75 -13.04
C SER A 54 -4.70 -1.26 -13.41
N CYS A 55 -3.57 -0.60 -13.14
CA CYS A 55 -3.41 0.82 -13.49
C CYS A 55 -3.40 1.04 -15.00
N ALA A 56 -2.63 0.25 -15.76
CA ALA A 56 -2.58 0.35 -17.21
C ALA A 56 -3.93 -0.01 -17.87
N ALA A 57 -4.61 -1.06 -17.36
CA ALA A 57 -5.92 -1.44 -17.85
C ALA A 57 -6.97 -0.33 -17.58
N ALA A 58 -6.98 0.25 -16.38
CA ALA A 58 -7.89 1.35 -16.05
C ALA A 58 -7.59 2.61 -16.89
N ALA A 59 -6.32 2.92 -17.14
CA ALA A 59 -5.94 4.06 -17.98
C ALA A 59 -6.49 3.93 -19.41
N ALA A 60 -6.41 2.72 -20.00
CA ALA A 60 -6.99 2.44 -21.32
C ALA A 60 -8.52 2.59 -21.31
N LEU A 61 -9.21 2.08 -20.29
CA LEU A 61 -10.66 2.24 -20.16
C LEU A 61 -11.09 3.71 -19.98
N ALA A 62 -10.27 4.51 -19.32
CA ALA A 62 -10.57 5.92 -19.05
C ALA A 62 -10.56 6.79 -20.33
N GLU A 63 -9.95 6.34 -21.42
CA GLU A 63 -9.94 7.06 -22.69
C GLU A 63 -11.37 7.27 -23.24
N ASP A 64 -12.29 6.36 -22.97
CA ASP A 64 -13.69 6.43 -23.40
C ASP A 64 -14.54 7.42 -22.56
N TYR A 65 -13.98 7.98 -21.49
CA TYR A 65 -14.71 8.85 -20.54
C TYR A 65 -14.46 10.35 -20.73
N GLU A 66 -13.85 10.78 -21.84
CA GLU A 66 -13.68 12.18 -22.23
C GLU A 66 -13.07 13.07 -21.14
N GLY A 67 -12.13 12.53 -20.34
CA GLY A 67 -11.46 13.23 -19.25
C GLY A 67 -12.23 13.30 -17.93
N ARG A 68 -13.42 12.70 -17.85
CA ARG A 68 -14.20 12.62 -16.61
C ARG A 68 -13.61 11.62 -15.59
N VAL A 69 -12.79 10.67 -16.03
CA VAL A 69 -12.10 9.70 -15.18
C VAL A 69 -10.60 9.98 -15.16
N SER A 70 -10.07 10.29 -13.98
CA SER A 70 -8.64 10.48 -13.75
C SER A 70 -8.04 9.25 -13.08
N VAL A 71 -7.29 8.45 -13.83
CA VAL A 71 -6.57 7.28 -13.29
C VAL A 71 -5.21 7.71 -12.77
N VAL A 72 -4.92 7.41 -11.51
CA VAL A 72 -3.70 7.84 -10.80
C VAL A 72 -2.72 6.68 -10.68
N ASN A 73 -1.52 6.81 -11.22
CA ASN A 73 -0.42 5.88 -10.96
C ASN A 73 0.48 6.43 -9.85
N ASN A 74 0.08 6.24 -8.60
CA ASN A 74 0.83 6.74 -7.46
C ASN A 74 1.87 5.74 -6.90
N HIS A 75 2.11 4.61 -7.56
CA HIS A 75 3.07 3.58 -7.17
C HIS A 75 2.91 3.06 -5.73
N ARG A 76 1.74 3.17 -5.12
CA ARG A 76 1.46 2.82 -3.72
C ARG A 76 0.60 1.57 -3.61
N ILE A 77 0.58 0.99 -2.41
CA ILE A 77 -0.24 -0.17 -2.05
C ILE A 77 -0.51 -0.15 -0.53
N SER A 78 -1.57 -0.83 -0.07
CA SER A 78 -1.90 -0.96 1.35
C SER A 78 -2.06 0.39 2.04
N GLU A 79 -1.44 0.60 3.20
CA GLU A 79 -1.56 1.84 3.99
C GLU A 79 -1.08 3.08 3.24
N THR A 80 -0.02 2.98 2.44
CA THR A 80 0.44 4.12 1.64
C THR A 80 -0.56 4.51 0.54
N GLN A 81 -1.28 3.53 -0.04
CA GLN A 81 -2.38 3.79 -0.97
C GLN A 81 -3.60 4.38 -0.23
N ARG A 82 -3.91 3.87 0.98
CA ARG A 82 -4.96 4.46 1.83
C ARG A 82 -4.66 5.93 2.14
N SER A 83 -3.40 6.28 2.47
CA SER A 83 -2.99 7.66 2.68
C SER A 83 -3.23 8.52 1.43
N ALA A 84 -2.89 8.03 0.24
CA ALA A 84 -3.16 8.73 -1.02
C ALA A 84 -4.67 8.93 -1.27
N ILE A 85 -5.52 7.98 -0.90
CA ILE A 85 -6.99 8.14 -1.01
C ILE A 85 -7.48 9.24 -0.07
N LEU A 86 -6.96 9.30 1.16
CA LEU A 86 -7.32 10.36 2.11
C LEU A 86 -6.84 11.74 1.64
N ASP A 87 -5.66 11.81 1.03
CA ASP A 87 -5.17 13.05 0.41
C ASP A 87 -6.05 13.45 -0.79
N ALA A 88 -6.44 12.51 -1.64
CA ALA A 88 -7.36 12.77 -2.75
C ALA A 88 -8.72 13.34 -2.28
N LEU A 89 -9.28 12.77 -1.20
CA LEU A 89 -10.52 13.27 -0.61
C LEU A 89 -10.38 14.69 -0.10
N ALA A 90 -9.30 15.00 0.62
CA ALA A 90 -9.04 16.35 1.12
C ALA A 90 -8.83 17.36 -0.02
N LEU A 91 -8.12 16.98 -1.09
CA LEU A 91 -7.96 17.80 -2.28
C LEU A 91 -9.30 18.06 -3.00
N ALA A 92 -10.15 17.04 -3.09
CA ALA A 92 -11.49 17.18 -3.67
C ALA A 92 -12.38 18.12 -2.83
N GLU A 93 -12.36 18.00 -1.50
CA GLU A 93 -13.05 18.92 -0.58
C GLU A 93 -12.53 20.35 -0.69
N ALA A 94 -11.24 20.55 -1.01
CA ALA A 94 -10.64 21.85 -1.29
C ALA A 94 -11.00 22.40 -2.67
N GLY A 95 -11.75 21.65 -3.50
CA GLY A 95 -12.24 22.06 -4.81
C GLY A 95 -11.29 21.77 -5.97
N CYS A 96 -10.28 20.91 -5.78
CA CYS A 96 -9.40 20.48 -6.87
C CYS A 96 -10.15 19.59 -7.85
N THR A 97 -9.85 19.75 -9.14
CA THR A 97 -10.34 18.88 -10.21
C THR A 97 -9.69 17.50 -10.16
N GLY A 98 -10.29 16.49 -10.80
CA GLY A 98 -9.72 15.16 -10.89
C GLY A 98 -8.31 15.14 -11.51
N ALA A 99 -8.06 16.01 -12.49
CA ALA A 99 -6.75 16.16 -13.13
C ALA A 99 -5.69 16.74 -12.18
N GLU A 100 -6.06 17.76 -11.38
CA GLU A 100 -5.17 18.36 -10.37
C GLU A 100 -4.86 17.34 -9.25
N ILE A 101 -5.87 16.62 -8.76
CA ILE A 101 -5.69 15.54 -7.77
C ILE A 101 -4.74 14.47 -8.31
N ARG A 102 -4.94 14.03 -9.56
CA ARG A 102 -4.04 13.09 -10.21
C ARG A 102 -2.61 13.61 -10.23
N GLN A 103 -2.41 14.85 -10.65
CA GLN A 103 -1.08 15.47 -10.73
C GLN A 103 -0.38 15.50 -9.37
N GLU A 104 -1.06 15.93 -8.30
CA GLU A 104 -0.49 15.99 -6.94
C GLU A 104 -0.12 14.61 -6.41
N LEU A 105 -0.98 13.62 -6.62
CA LEU A 105 -0.73 12.24 -6.18
C LEU A 105 0.39 11.55 -6.96
N GLU A 106 0.52 11.80 -8.26
CA GLU A 106 1.61 11.26 -9.08
C GLU A 106 2.94 11.94 -8.78
N GLN A 107 2.97 13.26 -8.51
CA GLN A 107 4.18 13.97 -8.09
C GLN A 107 4.71 13.49 -6.74
N SER A 108 3.83 13.11 -5.81
CA SER A 108 4.19 12.58 -4.49
C SER A 108 4.29 11.05 -4.45
N ALA A 109 4.23 10.37 -5.58
CA ALA A 109 4.12 8.92 -5.67
C ALA A 109 5.19 8.18 -4.85
N LEU A 110 6.44 8.63 -4.94
CA LEU A 110 7.59 8.01 -4.27
C LEU A 110 7.88 8.58 -2.87
N ASP A 111 7.07 9.52 -2.38
CA ASP A 111 7.19 10.07 -1.02
C ASP A 111 6.57 9.12 0.01
N SER A 112 6.87 7.83 -0.11
CA SER A 112 6.43 6.78 0.81
C SER A 112 7.37 5.59 0.78
N VAL A 113 7.46 4.87 1.89
CA VAL A 113 8.19 3.60 1.96
C VAL A 113 7.43 2.59 2.81
N ILE A 114 7.48 1.33 2.39
CA ILE A 114 6.94 0.19 3.15
C ILE A 114 8.08 -0.77 3.44
N TYR A 115 8.14 -1.26 4.67
CA TYR A 115 8.93 -2.42 5.06
C TYR A 115 7.99 -3.55 5.43
N ILE A 116 8.25 -4.76 4.93
CA ILE A 116 7.44 -5.94 5.23
C ILE A 116 8.32 -7.16 5.54
N GLY A 117 8.06 -7.77 6.67
CA GLY A 117 8.65 -9.05 7.05
C GLY A 117 7.70 -10.19 6.72
N VAL A 118 8.20 -11.19 6.01
CA VAL A 118 7.41 -12.37 5.60
C VAL A 118 7.97 -13.66 6.19
N GLU A 119 7.13 -14.67 6.33
CA GLU A 119 7.55 -15.99 6.81
C GLU A 119 8.40 -16.72 5.78
N THR A 120 8.03 -16.57 4.50
CA THR A 120 8.68 -17.22 3.37
C THR A 120 8.52 -16.36 2.11
N LEU A 121 9.44 -16.49 1.17
CA LEU A 121 9.35 -15.87 -0.14
C LEU A 121 8.57 -16.72 -1.16
N GLU A 122 8.08 -17.90 -0.77
CA GLU A 122 7.44 -18.84 -1.69
C GLU A 122 6.25 -18.20 -2.41
N TYR A 123 5.37 -17.52 -1.68
CA TYR A 123 4.19 -16.85 -2.23
C TYR A 123 4.57 -15.72 -3.20
N LEU A 124 5.53 -14.87 -2.82
CA LEU A 124 6.02 -13.77 -3.63
C LEU A 124 6.71 -14.24 -4.91
N ARG A 125 7.50 -15.31 -4.84
CA ARG A 125 8.15 -15.94 -6.01
C ARG A 125 7.11 -16.48 -6.98
N ARG A 126 6.12 -17.20 -6.47
CA ARG A 126 5.03 -17.76 -7.26
C ARG A 126 4.22 -16.67 -7.92
N GLY A 127 4.00 -15.57 -7.23
CA GLY A 127 3.28 -14.41 -7.73
C GLY A 127 4.09 -13.51 -8.67
N GLY A 128 5.43 -13.58 -8.68
CA GLY A 128 6.29 -12.73 -9.51
C GLY A 128 6.31 -11.24 -9.10
N ARG A 129 5.96 -10.91 -7.85
CA ARG A 129 5.89 -9.52 -7.32
C ARG A 129 7.11 -9.14 -6.50
N VAL A 130 8.21 -9.83 -6.68
CA VAL A 130 9.49 -9.62 -6.00
C VAL A 130 10.60 -9.46 -7.03
N THR A 131 11.62 -8.65 -6.72
CA THR A 131 12.77 -8.51 -7.61
C THR A 131 13.56 -9.82 -7.72
N PRO A 132 14.29 -10.06 -8.83
CA PRO A 132 15.15 -11.23 -8.96
C PRO A 132 16.16 -11.36 -7.82
N ALA A 133 16.71 -10.24 -7.33
CA ALA A 133 17.64 -10.21 -6.21
C ALA A 133 16.99 -10.70 -4.90
N ALA A 134 15.78 -10.24 -4.61
CA ALA A 134 15.03 -10.71 -3.45
C ALA A 134 14.58 -12.17 -3.62
N ALA A 135 14.15 -12.57 -4.83
CA ALA A 135 13.79 -13.95 -5.12
C ALA A 135 14.96 -14.94 -4.96
N ALA A 136 16.20 -14.51 -5.17
CA ALA A 136 17.40 -15.32 -4.97
C ALA A 136 17.73 -15.61 -3.51
N ILE A 137 17.07 -14.96 -2.55
CA ILE A 137 17.20 -15.29 -1.13
C ILE A 137 16.71 -16.72 -0.91
N GLY A 138 17.64 -17.65 -0.67
CA GLY A 138 17.33 -19.06 -0.47
C GLY A 138 16.38 -19.30 0.71
N SER A 139 15.63 -20.41 0.67
CA SER A 139 14.85 -20.87 1.81
C SER A 139 15.79 -21.52 2.83
N VAL A 140 16.22 -20.77 3.83
CA VAL A 140 16.97 -21.30 4.97
C VAL A 140 16.05 -21.34 6.18
N LEU A 141 16.09 -22.43 6.91
CA LEU A 141 15.25 -22.63 8.09
C LEU A 141 15.37 -21.44 9.07
N GLN A 142 14.23 -20.91 9.50
CA GLN A 142 14.11 -19.77 10.43
C GLN A 142 14.62 -18.42 9.89
N ILE A 143 15.05 -18.28 8.64
CA ILE A 143 15.33 -16.98 8.04
C ILE A 143 14.01 -16.30 7.70
N ARG A 144 13.87 -15.07 8.18
CA ARG A 144 12.74 -14.17 7.88
C ARG A 144 13.24 -13.06 6.96
N PRO A 145 12.83 -13.04 5.69
CA PRO A 145 13.13 -11.93 4.81
C PRO A 145 12.40 -10.68 5.25
N VAL A 146 13.11 -9.56 5.24
CA VAL A 146 12.53 -8.21 5.31
C VAL A 146 12.71 -7.58 3.95
N LEU A 147 11.63 -7.11 3.38
CA LEU A 147 11.56 -6.51 2.05
C LEU A 147 11.19 -5.03 2.19
N ARG A 148 11.54 -4.24 1.19
CA ARG A 148 11.21 -2.83 1.06
C ARG A 148 10.45 -2.58 -0.24
N ILE A 149 9.49 -1.67 -0.20
CA ILE A 149 8.83 -1.10 -1.38
C ILE A 149 8.95 0.41 -1.30
N ASP A 150 9.50 1.00 -2.32
CA ASP A 150 9.55 2.45 -2.55
C ASP A 150 9.12 2.78 -3.99
N GLY A 151 8.02 2.19 -4.42
CA GLY A 151 7.34 2.48 -5.68
C GLY A 151 7.02 1.26 -6.55
N GLU A 152 7.98 0.41 -6.91
CA GLU A 152 7.79 -0.60 -7.95
C GLU A 152 7.48 -1.99 -7.37
N ARG A 153 8.51 -2.72 -6.97
CA ARG A 153 8.42 -4.11 -6.53
C ARG A 153 9.04 -4.27 -5.15
N LEU A 154 8.71 -5.40 -4.52
CA LEU A 154 9.37 -5.76 -3.27
C LEU A 154 10.83 -6.11 -3.52
N ASP A 155 11.72 -5.34 -2.94
CA ASP A 155 13.16 -5.59 -3.00
C ASP A 155 13.70 -6.11 -1.67
N ALA A 156 14.87 -6.76 -1.73
CA ALA A 156 15.52 -7.31 -0.56
C ALA A 156 16.09 -6.19 0.31
N PHE A 157 15.69 -6.13 1.59
CA PHE A 157 16.23 -5.16 2.54
C PHE A 157 17.11 -5.81 3.61
N ALA A 158 16.64 -6.88 4.23
CA ALA A 158 17.40 -7.59 5.24
C ALA A 158 17.01 -9.08 5.33
N LYS A 159 17.89 -9.86 5.95
CA LYS A 159 17.63 -11.26 6.33
C LYS A 159 17.91 -11.38 7.82
N VAL A 160 16.93 -11.82 8.58
CA VAL A 160 17.04 -11.97 10.03
C VAL A 160 16.60 -13.35 10.48
N ARG A 161 16.99 -13.78 11.67
CA ARG A 161 16.65 -15.09 12.19
C ARG A 161 15.55 -14.98 13.25
N GLY A 162 14.40 -15.59 12.96
CA GLY A 162 13.27 -15.64 13.89
C GLY A 162 12.36 -14.38 13.84
N SER A 163 11.17 -14.52 14.41
CA SER A 163 10.11 -13.50 14.35
C SER A 163 10.47 -12.24 15.15
N ALA A 164 11.03 -12.39 16.36
CA ALA A 164 11.38 -11.24 17.19
C ALA A 164 12.45 -10.35 16.54
N ALA A 165 13.49 -10.95 15.93
CA ALA A 165 14.50 -10.20 15.19
C ALA A 165 13.91 -9.51 13.95
N CYS A 166 12.93 -10.14 13.30
CA CYS A 166 12.22 -9.54 12.16
C CYS A 166 11.44 -8.30 12.60
N GLN A 167 10.65 -8.38 13.67
CA GLN A 167 9.91 -7.24 14.20
C GLN A 167 10.85 -6.09 14.60
N LYS A 168 11.92 -6.40 15.33
CA LYS A 168 12.93 -5.40 15.71
C LYS A 168 13.55 -4.71 14.50
N ARG A 169 13.85 -5.47 13.43
CA ARG A 169 14.43 -4.91 12.20
C ARG A 169 13.44 -4.02 11.44
N LEU A 170 12.16 -4.41 11.41
CA LEU A 170 11.10 -3.57 10.84
C LEU A 170 10.97 -2.24 11.56
N LEU A 171 10.87 -2.27 12.89
CA LEU A 171 10.76 -1.06 13.72
C LEU A 171 11.98 -0.14 13.55
N SER A 172 13.20 -0.70 13.58
CA SER A 172 14.42 0.08 13.35
C SER A 172 14.46 0.70 11.96
N ALA A 173 14.10 -0.06 10.92
CA ALA A 173 14.08 0.46 9.55
C ALA A 173 13.08 1.59 9.36
N LEU A 174 11.88 1.44 9.96
CA LEU A 174 10.88 2.50 9.90
C LEU A 174 11.30 3.72 10.70
N ALA A 175 11.94 3.56 11.88
CA ALA A 175 12.42 4.69 12.68
C ALA A 175 13.42 5.55 11.90
N ASP A 176 14.36 4.93 11.17
CA ASP A 176 15.29 5.63 10.29
C ASP A 176 14.54 6.44 9.22
N SER A 177 13.53 5.83 8.59
CA SER A 177 12.71 6.50 7.56
C SER A 177 11.82 7.58 8.14
N VAL A 178 11.21 7.38 9.31
CA VAL A 178 10.38 8.40 9.99
C VAL A 178 11.23 9.64 10.29
N ALA A 179 12.44 9.46 10.80
CA ALA A 179 13.35 10.59 11.06
C ALA A 179 13.73 11.33 9.77
N GLU A 180 14.00 10.61 8.67
CA GLU A 180 14.29 11.19 7.36
C GLU A 180 13.07 11.98 6.81
N TYR A 181 11.87 11.40 6.91
CA TYR A 181 10.64 12.01 6.40
C TYR A 181 10.23 13.24 7.21
N ALA A 182 10.29 13.14 8.54
CA ALA A 182 9.99 14.28 9.42
C ALA A 182 10.97 15.46 9.26
N ALA A 183 12.20 15.18 8.82
CA ALA A 183 13.16 16.25 8.49
C ALA A 183 12.86 16.95 7.16
N LYS A 184 12.08 16.32 6.27
CA LYS A 184 11.76 16.84 4.93
C LYS A 184 10.37 17.45 4.84
N TRP A 185 9.41 16.96 5.62
CA TRP A 185 8.00 17.31 5.50
C TRP A 185 7.36 17.55 6.85
N ASP A 186 6.50 18.53 6.92
CA ASP A 186 5.81 18.94 8.15
C ASP A 186 4.75 17.93 8.61
N ASP A 187 4.21 17.12 7.69
CA ASP A 187 3.17 16.14 7.99
C ASP A 187 3.46 14.80 7.33
N ILE A 188 3.45 13.74 8.14
CA ILE A 188 3.68 12.36 7.71
C ILE A 188 2.68 11.41 8.38
N ASP A 189 2.29 10.37 7.66
CA ASP A 189 1.54 9.23 8.21
C ASP A 189 2.50 8.10 8.56
N VAL A 190 2.33 7.53 9.73
CA VAL A 190 2.94 6.27 10.14
C VAL A 190 1.85 5.21 10.23
N ALA A 191 2.08 4.05 9.64
CA ALA A 191 1.06 3.00 9.64
C ALA A 191 1.66 1.60 9.74
N ALA A 192 0.85 0.68 10.27
CA ALA A 192 1.14 -0.74 10.37
C ALA A 192 0.09 -1.56 9.62
N ALA A 193 0.49 -2.71 9.10
CA ALA A 193 -0.42 -3.68 8.50
C ALA A 193 0.04 -5.10 8.79
N SER A 194 -0.85 -6.08 8.74
CA SER A 194 -0.47 -7.48 8.89
C SER A 194 -1.46 -8.44 8.23
N SER A 195 -0.99 -9.66 7.95
CA SER A 195 -1.80 -10.79 7.48
C SER A 195 -1.87 -11.91 8.52
N CYS A 196 -1.89 -11.56 9.81
CA CYS A 196 -1.98 -12.57 10.86
C CYS A 196 -3.36 -13.22 10.85
N VAL A 197 -3.36 -14.56 10.94
CA VAL A 197 -4.59 -15.36 10.98
C VAL A 197 -5.35 -15.10 12.29
N ASP A 198 -4.62 -14.97 13.40
CA ASP A 198 -5.16 -14.64 14.71
C ASP A 198 -5.37 -13.12 14.86
N PRO A 199 -6.60 -12.65 15.08
CA PRO A 199 -6.89 -11.24 15.30
C PRO A 199 -6.12 -10.62 16.49
N ALA A 200 -5.83 -11.39 17.52
CA ALA A 200 -5.05 -10.90 18.67
C ALA A 200 -3.62 -10.53 18.26
N GLN A 201 -3.03 -11.25 17.33
CA GLN A 201 -1.69 -10.94 16.78
C GLN A 201 -1.70 -9.67 15.93
N ASN A 202 -2.81 -9.37 15.26
CA ASN A 202 -2.99 -8.12 14.53
C ASN A 202 -3.04 -6.93 15.49
N GLN A 203 -3.81 -7.03 16.55
CA GLN A 203 -3.89 -6.00 17.60
C GLN A 203 -2.54 -5.80 18.30
N LEU A 204 -1.86 -6.89 18.65
CA LEU A 204 -0.54 -6.83 19.26
C LEU A 204 0.49 -6.14 18.35
N TRP A 205 0.45 -6.41 17.05
CA TRP A 205 1.35 -5.75 16.09
C TRP A 205 1.07 -4.26 15.98
N HIS A 206 -0.20 -3.85 15.92
CA HIS A 206 -0.60 -2.45 15.93
C HIS A 206 -0.11 -1.74 17.20
N GLN A 207 -0.36 -2.34 18.37
CA GLN A 207 0.10 -1.78 19.65
C GLN A 207 1.64 -1.67 19.71
N THR A 208 2.34 -2.70 19.23
CA THR A 208 3.81 -2.69 19.18
C THR A 208 4.34 -1.54 18.31
N ALA A 209 3.68 -1.27 17.19
CA ALA A 209 4.02 -0.14 16.33
C ALA A 209 3.70 1.20 17.00
N GLN A 210 2.53 1.32 17.64
CA GLN A 210 2.13 2.53 18.35
C GLN A 210 3.09 2.86 19.51
N ASP A 211 3.53 1.85 20.25
CA ASP A 211 4.49 2.03 21.36
C ASP A 211 5.87 2.47 20.86
N ALA A 212 6.23 2.04 19.66
CA ALA A 212 7.51 2.42 19.04
C ALA A 212 7.50 3.83 18.41
N PHE A 213 6.33 4.34 18.06
CA PHE A 213 6.14 5.67 17.45
C PHE A 213 5.10 6.49 18.22
N PRO A 214 5.36 6.83 19.49
CA PRO A 214 4.38 7.48 20.36
C PRO A 214 3.98 8.90 19.90
N ASP A 215 4.84 9.57 19.14
CA ASP A 215 4.60 10.92 18.64
C ASP A 215 3.66 10.97 17.43
N TYR A 216 3.30 9.79 16.88
CA TYR A 216 2.44 9.67 15.71
C TYR A 216 1.24 8.77 16.01
N PRO A 217 0.02 9.14 15.58
CA PRO A 217 -1.09 8.20 15.57
C PRO A 217 -0.83 7.14 14.49
N VAL A 218 -0.45 5.93 14.91
CA VAL A 218 -0.15 4.85 13.98
C VAL A 218 -1.44 4.27 13.39
N GLY A 219 -1.64 4.47 12.08
CA GLY A 219 -2.74 3.84 11.35
C GLY A 219 -2.59 2.32 11.28
N TYR A 220 -3.71 1.59 11.18
CA TYR A 220 -3.66 0.14 11.01
C TYR A 220 -4.79 -0.39 10.13
N SER A 221 -4.44 -1.30 9.22
CA SER A 221 -5.40 -2.16 8.50
C SER A 221 -4.87 -3.58 8.34
N PRO A 222 -5.75 -4.60 8.39
CA PRO A 222 -5.36 -5.93 7.94
C PRO A 222 -5.04 -5.89 6.45
N LEU A 223 -4.03 -6.65 6.02
CA LEU A 223 -3.72 -6.78 4.59
C LEU A 223 -4.88 -7.45 3.86
N ALA A 224 -5.32 -6.85 2.77
CA ALA A 224 -6.35 -7.42 1.89
C ALA A 224 -5.93 -8.81 1.37
N PHE A 225 -6.89 -9.67 1.04
CA PHE A 225 -6.60 -11.03 0.57
C PHE A 225 -5.76 -11.04 -0.71
N SER A 226 -5.94 -10.05 -1.58
CA SER A 226 -5.12 -9.87 -2.78
C SER A 226 -3.63 -9.69 -2.44
N ILE A 227 -3.32 -8.93 -1.39
CA ILE A 227 -1.94 -8.74 -0.91
C ILE A 227 -1.48 -9.98 -0.15
N SER A 228 -2.30 -10.51 0.75
CA SER A 228 -1.99 -11.70 1.56
C SER A 228 -1.69 -12.93 0.72
N SER A 229 -2.32 -13.07 -0.47
CA SER A 229 -2.04 -14.14 -1.45
C SER A 229 -0.57 -14.14 -1.91
N HIS A 230 0.08 -12.99 -1.91
CA HIS A 230 1.47 -12.82 -2.36
C HIS A 230 2.48 -12.80 -1.21
N VAL A 231 2.13 -12.22 -0.06
CA VAL A 231 3.07 -12.12 1.08
C VAL A 231 2.96 -13.31 2.03
N GLY A 232 1.88 -14.07 1.93
CA GLY A 232 1.60 -15.21 2.81
C GLY A 232 0.97 -14.81 4.14
N PRO A 233 0.65 -15.81 4.99
CA PRO A 233 0.15 -15.59 6.34
C PRO A 233 1.25 -15.01 7.25
N ASN A 234 0.82 -14.36 8.33
CA ASN A 234 1.68 -13.79 9.39
C ASN A 234 2.73 -12.77 8.92
N ALA A 235 2.56 -12.18 7.74
CA ALA A 235 3.38 -11.04 7.34
C ALA A 235 3.06 -9.82 8.23
N ARG A 236 4.07 -9.00 8.49
CA ARG A 236 3.95 -7.75 9.25
C ARG A 236 4.61 -6.64 8.47
N GLY A 237 3.88 -5.57 8.22
CA GLY A 237 4.32 -4.39 7.48
C GLY A 237 4.27 -3.14 8.32
N LEU A 238 5.15 -2.21 7.99
CA LEU A 238 5.20 -0.84 8.51
C LEU A 238 5.43 0.11 7.35
N ALA A 239 4.85 1.31 7.43
CA ALA A 239 4.97 2.31 6.40
C ALA A 239 5.10 3.71 6.98
N VAL A 240 5.79 4.58 6.26
CA VAL A 240 5.71 6.03 6.42
C VAL A 240 5.40 6.65 5.07
N THR A 241 4.57 7.71 5.09
CA THR A 241 4.08 8.39 3.90
C THR A 241 4.04 9.88 4.18
N ARG A 242 4.55 10.69 3.25
CA ARG A 242 4.28 12.13 3.26
C ARG A 242 2.78 12.37 3.08
N ARG A 243 2.23 13.29 3.87
CA ARG A 243 0.87 13.81 3.69
C ARG A 243 0.88 15.04 2.81
N LEU A 244 -0.08 15.12 1.92
CA LEU A 244 -0.29 16.33 1.13
C LEU A 244 -1.09 17.36 1.94
N ALA A 245 -1.02 18.63 1.52
CA ALA A 245 -1.86 19.68 2.07
C ALA A 245 -3.35 19.29 1.98
N ARG A 246 -4.08 19.44 3.10
CA ARG A 246 -5.44 18.92 3.24
C ARG A 246 -6.52 20.00 3.27
N THR A 247 -6.13 21.25 3.33
CA THR A 247 -7.07 22.37 3.33
C THR A 247 -6.82 23.27 2.13
N LYS A 248 -7.85 23.97 1.69
CA LYS A 248 -7.72 24.97 0.62
C LYS A 248 -6.68 26.04 0.99
N ALA A 249 -6.63 26.45 2.26
CA ALA A 249 -5.65 27.43 2.75
C ALA A 249 -4.22 26.91 2.65
N GLU A 250 -3.97 25.63 2.98
CA GLU A 250 -2.66 24.98 2.84
C GLU A 250 -2.24 24.85 1.37
N LEU A 251 -3.19 24.57 0.46
CA LEU A 251 -2.93 24.51 -0.98
C LEU A 251 -2.58 25.89 -1.54
N GLU A 252 -3.30 26.94 -1.14
CA GLU A 252 -3.05 28.34 -1.54
C GLU A 252 -1.68 28.82 -1.02
N GLN A 253 -1.30 28.49 0.22
CA GLN A 253 0.02 28.80 0.78
C GLN A 253 1.15 28.12 0.00
N ARG A 254 1.00 26.85 -0.37
CA ARG A 254 1.98 26.12 -1.19
C ARG A 254 2.11 26.70 -2.60
N ALA A 255 1.01 27.15 -3.20
CA ALA A 255 1.02 27.79 -4.51
C ALA A 255 1.72 29.16 -4.48
N ALA A 256 1.56 29.92 -3.39
CA ALA A 256 2.20 31.22 -3.19
C ALA A 256 3.69 31.14 -2.82
N GLY A 257 4.17 29.98 -2.35
CA GLY A 257 5.57 29.72 -1.98
C GLY A 257 6.44 29.12 -3.08
N LYS A 258 5.86 28.89 -4.26
CA LYS A 258 6.58 28.48 -5.49
C LYS A 258 6.80 29.69 -6.38
#